data_18a96c132d9884aba7eb81704f7ae0d5
#
_entry.id   18a96c132d9884aba7eb81704f7ae0d5
#
_cell.length_a   1.000
_cell.length_b   1.000
_cell.length_c   1.000
_cell.angle_alpha   90.00
_cell.angle_beta   90.00
_cell.angle_gamma   90.00
#
_symmetry.space_group_name_H-M   'P 1'
#
loop_
_entity.id
_entity.type
_entity.pdbx_description
1 polymer ?
#
loop_
_entity_poly.entity_id
_entity_poly.type
_entity_poly.pdbx_seq_one_letter_code
_entity_poly.pdbx_strand_id
1 'polypeptide(L)'
;MKTFLLNAFSLQMLDEFPAKVSIEEISSIDGMDLESAIGHADTAAVLGVPLNRVNIKLHKGDVAVVAQLQGGRLPEGSTTLPEGFSFKFFKVSVE
;
A
#
# COMPACT_ATOMS: atom_id res chain seq x y z
N MET A 1 16.61 -5.03 1.92
CA MET A 1 15.52 -4.53 2.77
C MET A 1 14.22 -4.60 2.01
N LYS A 2 13.20 -5.21 2.58
CA LYS A 2 11.92 -5.32 1.89
C LYS A 2 11.13 -4.03 1.97
N THR A 3 10.42 -3.74 0.89
CA THR A 3 9.54 -2.59 0.83
C THR A 3 8.13 -3.04 1.20
N PHE A 4 7.48 -2.34 2.11
CA PHE A 4 6.12 -2.68 2.51
C PHE A 4 5.11 -2.23 1.47
N LEU A 5 4.11 -3.08 1.23
CA LEU A 5 2.94 -2.77 0.43
C LEU A 5 1.78 -2.44 1.36
N LEU A 6 1.25 -1.23 1.24
CA LEU A 6 0.20 -0.70 2.11
C LEU A 6 -1.08 -0.49 1.31
N ASN A 7 -2.23 -0.52 1.98
CA ASN A 7 -3.51 -0.09 1.38
C ASN A 7 -3.84 1.37 1.67
N ALA A 8 -3.10 2.01 2.57
CA ALA A 8 -3.23 3.43 2.86
C ALA A 8 -1.95 3.94 3.52
N PHE A 9 -1.67 5.22 3.31
CA PHE A 9 -0.57 5.91 3.99
C PHE A 9 -1.14 7.03 4.86
N SER A 10 -0.59 7.18 6.06
CA SER A 10 -0.93 8.29 6.94
C SER A 10 0.33 8.83 7.63
N LEU A 11 0.27 10.08 8.10
CA LEU A 11 1.38 10.70 8.80
C LEU A 11 1.74 10.00 10.10
N GLN A 12 0.79 9.25 10.68
CA GLN A 12 1.02 8.47 11.89
C GLN A 12 2.02 7.33 11.69
N MET A 13 2.26 6.95 10.43
CA MET A 13 3.26 5.93 10.10
C MET A 13 4.68 6.47 10.14
N LEU A 14 4.87 7.78 10.20
CA LEU A 14 6.20 8.39 10.28
C LEU A 14 6.74 8.29 11.71
N ASP A 15 7.97 7.79 11.83
CA ASP A 15 8.64 7.67 13.13
C ASP A 15 9.04 9.04 13.69
N GLU A 16 9.45 9.94 12.81
CA GLU A 16 9.81 11.30 13.16
C GLU A 16 8.89 12.30 12.47
N PHE A 17 8.46 13.32 13.19
CA PHE A 17 7.62 14.36 12.65
C PHE A 17 8.11 15.73 13.16
N PRO A 18 8.24 16.77 12.28
CA PRO A 18 7.91 16.75 10.86
C PRO A 18 8.95 16.01 10.02
N ALA A 19 8.49 15.37 8.95
CA ALA A 19 9.33 14.69 8.00
C ALA A 19 8.97 15.12 6.57
N LYS A 20 9.93 15.06 5.67
CA LYS A 20 9.69 15.32 4.26
C LYS A 20 9.37 14.02 3.56
N VAL A 21 8.25 14.00 2.84
CA VAL A 21 7.76 12.81 2.15
C VAL A 21 7.54 13.14 0.68
N SER A 22 8.04 12.29 -0.19
CA SER A 22 7.77 12.36 -1.64
C SER A 22 6.85 11.24 -2.02
N ILE A 23 5.84 11.53 -2.83
CA ILE A 23 4.87 10.55 -3.34
C ILE A 23 4.90 10.60 -4.86
N GLU A 24 5.12 9.43 -5.47
CA GLU A 24 5.20 9.28 -6.92
C GLU A 24 4.27 8.16 -7.37
N GLU A 25 3.42 8.45 -8.36
CA GLU A 25 2.59 7.40 -8.96
C GLU A 25 3.47 6.49 -9.82
N ILE A 26 3.30 5.18 -9.66
CA ILE A 26 3.99 4.18 -10.47
C ILE A 26 2.95 3.34 -11.22
N SER A 27 3.32 2.84 -12.40
CA SER A 27 2.39 2.14 -13.28
C SER A 27 2.08 0.72 -12.83
N SER A 28 3.00 0.08 -12.13
CA SER A 28 2.89 -1.32 -11.74
C SER A 28 3.79 -1.64 -10.56
N ILE A 29 3.44 -2.69 -9.84
CA ILE A 29 4.28 -3.26 -8.78
C ILE A 29 4.94 -4.57 -9.22
N ASP A 30 4.80 -4.93 -10.49
CA ASP A 30 5.38 -6.16 -11.01
C ASP A 30 6.89 -6.17 -10.86
N GLY A 31 7.44 -7.29 -10.39
CA GLY A 31 8.87 -7.45 -10.19
C GLY A 31 9.44 -6.78 -8.94
N MET A 32 8.62 -6.09 -8.16
CA MET A 32 9.07 -5.48 -6.90
C MET A 32 9.08 -6.51 -5.78
N ASP A 33 10.08 -6.45 -4.91
CA ASP A 33 10.15 -7.28 -3.71
C ASP A 33 9.38 -6.58 -2.59
N LEU A 34 8.11 -6.94 -2.47
CA LEU A 34 7.20 -6.31 -1.53
C LEU A 34 6.80 -7.28 -0.42
N GLU A 35 6.66 -6.74 0.79
CA GLU A 35 6.08 -7.44 1.92
C GLU A 35 4.73 -6.81 2.24
N SER A 36 3.69 -7.64 2.32
CA SER A 36 2.35 -7.13 2.60
C SER A 36 2.23 -6.58 4.01
N ALA A 37 1.68 -5.38 4.10
CA ALA A 37 1.21 -4.79 5.36
C ALA A 37 -0.24 -4.31 5.17
N ILE A 38 -0.99 -5.02 4.32
CA ILE A 38 -2.38 -4.71 4.03
C ILE A 38 -3.25 -5.39 5.07
N GLY A 39 -3.93 -4.57 5.86
CA GLY A 39 -4.80 -5.04 6.95
C GLY A 39 -6.26 -5.21 6.56
N HIS A 40 -6.62 -4.99 5.30
CA HIS A 40 -7.97 -5.15 4.77
C HIS A 40 -8.05 -6.43 3.97
N ALA A 41 -8.91 -7.37 4.42
CA ALA A 41 -8.96 -8.72 3.87
C ALA A 41 -9.31 -8.75 2.38
N ASP A 42 -10.32 -7.98 1.96
CA ASP A 42 -10.77 -7.97 0.57
C ASP A 42 -9.70 -7.39 -0.35
N THR A 43 -9.06 -6.31 0.08
CA THR A 43 -7.97 -5.70 -0.68
C THR A 43 -6.80 -6.67 -0.84
N ALA A 44 -6.41 -7.34 0.23
CA ALA A 44 -5.32 -8.32 0.18
C ALA A 44 -5.66 -9.48 -0.76
N ALA A 45 -6.89 -10.00 -0.68
CA ALA A 45 -7.33 -11.09 -1.54
C ALA A 45 -7.33 -10.70 -3.02
N VAL A 46 -7.85 -9.51 -3.34
CA VAL A 46 -7.92 -9.03 -4.73
C VAL A 46 -6.53 -8.77 -5.30
N LEU A 47 -5.60 -8.27 -4.49
CA LEU A 47 -4.21 -8.07 -4.91
C LEU A 47 -3.39 -9.37 -4.95
N GLY A 48 -3.90 -10.44 -4.36
CA GLY A 48 -3.18 -11.71 -4.31
C GLY A 48 -2.01 -11.70 -3.33
N VAL A 49 -2.11 -10.91 -2.26
CA VAL A 49 -1.07 -10.81 -1.23
C VAL A 49 -1.63 -11.25 0.13
N PRO A 50 -0.76 -11.67 1.07
CA PRO A 50 -1.22 -12.08 2.39
C PRO A 50 -1.86 -10.92 3.17
N LEU A 51 -2.89 -11.24 3.95
CA LEU A 51 -3.41 -10.32 4.94
C LEU A 51 -2.40 -10.21 6.08
N ASN A 52 -1.98 -8.99 6.38
CA ASN A 52 -0.98 -8.76 7.42
C ASN A 52 -1.28 -7.44 8.13
N ARG A 53 -1.93 -7.54 9.28
CA ARG A 53 -2.31 -6.38 10.10
C ARG A 53 -1.19 -6.03 11.06
N VAL A 54 -0.27 -5.18 10.59
CA VAL A 54 0.87 -4.73 11.38
C VAL A 54 0.90 -3.21 11.44
N ASN A 55 1.45 -2.68 12.52
CA ASN A 55 1.71 -1.25 12.65
C ASN A 55 3.06 -0.95 12.03
N ILE A 56 3.04 -0.23 10.91
CA ILE A 56 4.25 0.16 10.20
C ILE A 56 4.72 1.51 10.70
N LYS A 57 6.04 1.60 10.95
CA LYS A 57 6.72 2.87 11.20
C LYS A 57 7.77 3.08 10.12
N LEU A 58 7.68 4.22 9.45
CA LEU A 58 8.61 4.59 8.40
C LEU A 58 9.61 5.59 8.96
N HIS A 59 10.88 5.30 8.73
CA HIS A 59 12.01 6.12 9.15
C HIS A 59 12.58 6.87 7.96
N LYS A 60 13.41 7.84 8.24
CA LYS A 60 14.13 8.59 7.23
C LYS A 60 14.92 7.63 6.33
N GLY A 61 14.71 7.75 5.02
CA GLY A 61 15.32 6.86 4.02
C GLY A 61 14.47 5.66 3.65
N ASP A 62 13.36 5.43 4.35
CA ASP A 62 12.48 4.30 4.04
C ASP A 62 11.60 4.61 2.85
N VAL A 63 11.20 3.54 2.16
CA VAL A 63 10.30 3.58 1.02
C VAL A 63 9.17 2.58 1.25
N ALA A 64 7.96 2.98 0.92
CA ALA A 64 6.80 2.09 0.92
C ALA A 64 6.01 2.27 -0.38
N VAL A 65 5.19 1.29 -0.71
CA VAL A 65 4.29 1.34 -1.86
C VAL A 65 2.86 1.26 -1.36
N VAL A 66 2.00 2.13 -1.87
CA VAL A 66 0.59 2.15 -1.52
C VAL A 66 -0.22 1.70 -2.73
N ALA A 67 -1.09 0.72 -2.53
CA ALA A 67 -2.08 0.30 -3.52
C ALA A 67 -3.41 0.97 -3.15
N GLN A 68 -3.82 1.94 -3.96
CA GLN A 68 -5.05 2.68 -3.74
C GLN A 68 -6.16 2.16 -4.64
N LEU A 69 -7.24 1.70 -4.05
CA LEU A 69 -8.40 1.22 -4.77
C LEU A 69 -9.16 2.40 -5.39
N GLN A 70 -9.49 2.26 -6.68
CA GLN A 70 -10.33 3.19 -7.42
C GLN A 70 -11.63 2.49 -7.80
N GLY A 71 -12.74 3.21 -7.78
CA GLY A 71 -14.04 2.69 -8.19
C GLY A 71 -15.04 2.50 -7.05
N GLY A 72 -14.61 2.73 -5.82
CA GLY A 72 -15.47 2.65 -4.66
C GLY A 72 -15.06 1.54 -3.69
N ARG A 73 -16.02 1.05 -2.93
CA ARG A 73 -15.80 0.02 -1.92
C ARG A 73 -15.95 -1.36 -2.51
N LEU A 74 -15.00 -2.26 -2.22
CA LEU A 74 -15.11 -3.64 -2.65
C LEU A 74 -16.29 -4.33 -1.95
N PRO A 75 -17.06 -5.15 -2.70
CA PRO A 75 -18.05 -6.02 -2.07
C PRO A 75 -17.38 -6.98 -1.08
N GLU A 76 -18.08 -7.28 0.01
CA GLU A 76 -17.58 -8.20 1.01
C GLU A 76 -17.29 -9.57 0.39
N GLY A 77 -16.14 -10.14 0.73
CA GLY A 77 -15.72 -11.44 0.22
C GLY A 77 -15.13 -11.42 -1.19
N SER A 78 -14.84 -10.25 -1.73
CA SER A 78 -14.23 -10.15 -3.06
C SER A 78 -12.87 -10.85 -3.11
N THR A 79 -12.65 -11.63 -4.16
CA THR A 79 -11.37 -12.30 -4.43
C THR A 79 -10.75 -11.87 -5.75
N THR A 80 -11.53 -11.18 -6.58
CA THR A 80 -11.09 -10.62 -7.86
C THR A 80 -11.56 -9.19 -7.95
N LEU A 81 -10.88 -8.41 -8.79
CA LEU A 81 -11.22 -7.00 -8.98
C LEU A 81 -12.50 -6.90 -9.84
N PRO A 82 -13.59 -6.34 -9.31
CA PRO A 82 -14.81 -6.19 -10.09
C PRO A 82 -14.63 -5.23 -11.26
N GLU A 83 -15.52 -5.35 -12.26
CA GLU A 83 -15.55 -4.42 -13.38
C GLU A 83 -15.78 -2.99 -12.89
N GLY A 84 -15.05 -2.05 -13.46
CA GLY A 84 -15.11 -0.65 -13.08
C GLY A 84 -14.19 -0.27 -11.93
N PHE A 85 -13.52 -1.26 -11.34
CA PHE A 85 -12.55 -1.03 -10.27
C PHE A 85 -11.13 -1.13 -10.82
N SER A 86 -10.22 -0.38 -10.22
CA SER A 86 -8.81 -0.45 -10.55
C SER A 86 -7.98 -0.07 -9.34
N PHE A 87 -6.67 -0.36 -9.42
CA PHE A 87 -5.72 0.11 -8.42
C PHE A 87 -4.78 1.13 -9.03
N LYS A 88 -4.48 2.16 -8.26
CA LYS A 88 -3.34 3.04 -8.51
C LYS A 88 -2.27 2.73 -7.48
N PHE A 89 -1.03 2.78 -7.92
CA PHE A 89 0.11 2.49 -7.05
C PHE A 89 0.96 3.73 -6.87
N PHE A 90 1.38 3.98 -5.64
CA PHE A 90 2.20 5.14 -5.32
C PHE A 90 3.42 4.69 -4.53
N LYS A 91 4.57 5.22 -4.90
CA LYS A 91 5.81 5.05 -4.15
C LYS A 91 5.93 6.21 -3.17
N VAL A 92 6.03 5.90 -1.89
CA VAL A 92 6.20 6.88 -0.81
C VAL A 92 7.62 6.78 -0.31
N SER A 93 8.36 7.89 -0.36
CA SER A 93 9.74 7.95 0.10
C SER A 93 9.85 8.95 1.25
N VAL A 94 10.41 8.52 2.37
CA VAL A 94 10.67 9.39 3.52
C VAL A 94 12.09 9.92 3.39
N GLU A 95 12.21 11.22 3.22
CA GLU A 95 13.50 11.89 2.98
C GLU A 95 14.13 12.44 4.26
#